data_ad9f782efe98e9c69ff143386c1cf159
#
_entry.id   ad9f782efe98e9c69ff143386c1cf159
#
_cell.length_a   1.000
_cell.length_b   1.000
_cell.length_c   1.000
_cell.angle_alpha   90.00
_cell.angle_beta   90.00
_cell.angle_gamma   90.00
#
_symmetry.space_group_name_H-M   'P 1'
#
loop_
_entity.id
_entity.type
_entity.pdbx_description
1 polymer ?
#
loop_
_entity_poly.entity_id
_entity_poly.type
_entity_poly.pdbx_seq_one_letter_code
_entity_poly.pdbx_strand_id
1 'polypeptide(L)'
;TELLKDPNVEAVVVITPRQFTGPVAYDCLMSGKHVLTEKPMAGTFEQGKRLVEAAKKQKVKYVVGYMKRYDEGVVEAKNYLTSLIKDEDLGPILFVRAHCFMGDSFCNPSGQISTDEEMVEHIKGWPIYPQWIPKIYEMDFAGYLNTYSHDTNLLRFLFDKNPKPEYVNFTRMDGRLAVLNFGDFLCSLETGRSDYHYWDEDIKIYFKKGHISIKLPAPLLENAVAKVEIYMSGKKPEERVFSGNWTWAFKAQAEAFVSDILLGNQSR
;
A
#
# COMPACT_ATOMS: atom_id res chain seq x y z
N THR A 1 -20.14 -13.60 16.94
CA THR A 1 -21.13 -13.38 15.86
C THR A 1 -21.43 -14.70 15.18
N GLU A 2 -22.60 -14.83 14.55
CA GLU A 2 -23.02 -16.04 13.81
C GLU A 2 -22.04 -16.37 12.70
N LEU A 3 -21.60 -15.38 11.92
CA LEU A 3 -20.62 -15.55 10.85
C LEU A 3 -19.34 -16.28 11.32
N LEU A 4 -18.81 -15.97 12.49
CA LEU A 4 -17.59 -16.59 13.00
C LEU A 4 -17.77 -18.07 13.36
N LYS A 5 -19.00 -18.50 13.63
CA LYS A 5 -19.36 -19.88 13.98
C LYS A 5 -19.74 -20.71 12.76
N ASP A 6 -20.02 -20.09 11.61
CA ASP A 6 -20.41 -20.79 10.40
C ASP A 6 -19.19 -21.55 9.81
N PRO A 7 -19.22 -22.88 9.73
CA PRO A 7 -18.14 -23.68 9.17
C PRO A 7 -17.98 -23.51 7.66
N ASN A 8 -18.99 -23.02 6.96
CA ASN A 8 -18.94 -22.79 5.51
C ASN A 8 -18.24 -21.48 5.15
N VAL A 9 -18.00 -20.59 6.12
CA VAL A 9 -17.25 -19.36 5.91
C VAL A 9 -15.77 -19.63 6.24
N GLU A 10 -14.92 -19.71 5.23
CA GLU A 10 -13.48 -19.97 5.39
C GLU A 10 -12.66 -18.67 5.43
N ALA A 11 -13.13 -17.63 4.74
CA ALA A 11 -12.42 -16.34 4.62
C ALA A 11 -13.35 -15.15 4.79
N VAL A 12 -12.81 -14.04 5.29
CA VAL A 12 -13.54 -12.80 5.56
C VAL A 12 -12.78 -11.60 5.03
N VAL A 13 -13.50 -10.68 4.38
CA VAL A 13 -12.98 -9.35 4.03
C VAL A 13 -13.52 -8.34 5.04
N VAL A 14 -12.61 -7.64 5.74
CA VAL A 14 -12.94 -6.67 6.79
C VAL A 14 -12.75 -5.26 6.27
N ILE A 15 -13.87 -4.56 6.03
CA ILE A 15 -13.92 -3.17 5.55
C ILE A 15 -14.75 -2.38 6.56
N THR A 16 -14.11 -1.98 7.65
CA THR A 16 -14.75 -1.26 8.76
C THR A 16 -14.03 0.06 9.03
N PRO A 17 -14.64 1.01 9.76
CA PRO A 17 -13.92 2.18 10.26
C PRO A 17 -12.65 1.76 11.02
N ARG A 18 -11.57 2.54 10.87
CA ARG A 18 -10.21 2.17 11.31
C ARG A 18 -10.09 1.66 12.75
N GLN A 19 -10.84 2.27 13.68
CA GLN A 19 -10.83 1.84 15.08
C GLN A 19 -11.39 0.42 15.28
N PHE A 20 -12.21 -0.07 14.34
CA PHE A 20 -12.84 -1.39 14.44
C PHE A 20 -12.15 -2.46 13.58
N THR A 21 -11.34 -2.07 12.59
CA THR A 21 -10.64 -3.03 11.72
C THR A 21 -9.79 -4.02 12.50
N GLY A 22 -8.98 -3.51 13.43
CA GLY A 22 -8.10 -4.37 14.25
C GLY A 22 -8.85 -5.38 15.12
N PRO A 23 -9.79 -4.97 15.99
CA PRO A 23 -10.54 -5.92 16.83
C PRO A 23 -11.37 -6.90 16.02
N VAL A 24 -12.05 -6.48 14.94
CA VAL A 24 -12.83 -7.38 14.08
C VAL A 24 -11.91 -8.41 13.39
N ALA A 25 -10.79 -7.95 12.82
CA ALA A 25 -9.82 -8.85 12.21
C ALA A 25 -9.27 -9.86 13.23
N TYR A 26 -8.97 -9.41 14.46
CA TYR A 26 -8.49 -10.29 15.52
C TYR A 26 -9.49 -11.41 15.85
N ASP A 27 -10.77 -11.07 15.99
CA ASP A 27 -11.81 -12.06 16.27
C ASP A 27 -11.98 -13.06 15.11
N CYS A 28 -11.94 -12.58 13.86
CA CYS A 28 -11.98 -13.44 12.67
C CYS A 28 -10.77 -14.40 12.65
N LEU A 29 -9.56 -13.89 12.84
CA LEU A 29 -8.33 -14.70 12.88
C LEU A 29 -8.40 -15.75 13.99
N MET A 30 -8.78 -15.34 15.22
CA MET A 30 -8.88 -16.26 16.36
C MET A 30 -9.96 -17.32 16.18
N SER A 31 -10.94 -17.08 15.32
CA SER A 31 -11.96 -18.07 14.92
C SER A 31 -11.53 -18.97 13.75
N GLY A 32 -10.25 -18.91 13.35
CA GLY A 32 -9.69 -19.75 12.30
C GLY A 32 -10.07 -19.35 10.89
N LYS A 33 -10.53 -18.09 10.68
CA LYS A 33 -10.86 -17.58 9.34
C LYS A 33 -9.64 -16.92 8.69
N HIS A 34 -9.45 -17.11 7.38
CA HIS A 34 -8.55 -16.30 6.58
C HIS A 34 -9.08 -14.87 6.50
N VAL A 35 -8.21 -13.86 6.58
CA VAL A 35 -8.66 -12.47 6.66
C VAL A 35 -7.91 -11.57 5.66
N LEU A 36 -8.67 -10.81 4.90
CA LEU A 36 -8.21 -9.63 4.17
C LEU A 36 -8.78 -8.39 4.85
N THR A 37 -7.94 -7.49 5.32
CA THR A 37 -8.38 -6.21 5.87
C THR A 37 -8.07 -5.05 4.94
N GLU A 38 -8.85 -3.97 5.05
CA GLU A 38 -8.37 -2.67 4.58
C GLU A 38 -7.16 -2.19 5.39
N LYS A 39 -6.39 -1.33 4.75
CA LYS A 39 -5.23 -0.65 5.38
C LYS A 39 -5.69 0.58 6.22
N PRO A 40 -4.88 1.03 7.16
CA PRO A 40 -3.65 0.38 7.65
C PRO A 40 -3.96 -0.88 8.47
N MET A 41 -2.98 -1.77 8.58
CA MET A 41 -3.09 -2.99 9.42
C MET A 41 -3.59 -2.68 10.84
N ALA A 42 -3.05 -1.61 11.44
CA ALA A 42 -3.35 -1.17 12.79
C ALA A 42 -2.86 0.27 13.01
N GLY A 43 -3.29 0.90 14.09
CA GLY A 43 -2.83 2.22 14.52
C GLY A 43 -1.51 2.20 15.27
N THR A 44 -1.11 1.05 15.84
CA THR A 44 0.15 0.90 16.59
C THR A 44 0.88 -0.39 16.22
N PHE A 45 2.18 -0.41 16.50
CA PHE A 45 3.03 -1.59 16.26
C PHE A 45 2.57 -2.82 17.07
N GLU A 46 2.19 -2.61 18.33
CA GLU A 46 1.74 -3.66 19.25
C GLU A 46 0.46 -4.33 18.75
N GLN A 47 -0.48 -3.53 18.23
CA GLN A 47 -1.71 -4.04 17.63
C GLN A 47 -1.40 -4.87 16.38
N GLY A 48 -0.53 -4.37 15.49
CA GLY A 48 -0.10 -5.10 14.30
C GLY A 48 0.56 -6.42 14.66
N LYS A 49 1.47 -6.42 15.65
CA LYS A 49 2.11 -7.63 16.17
C LYS A 49 1.08 -8.65 16.68
N ARG A 50 0.09 -8.20 17.45
CA ARG A 50 -1.00 -9.04 17.96
C ARG A 50 -1.79 -9.72 16.83
N LEU A 51 -2.08 -9.01 15.73
CA LEU A 51 -2.78 -9.58 14.57
C LEU A 51 -1.93 -10.64 13.86
N VAL A 52 -0.64 -10.36 13.65
CA VAL A 52 0.29 -11.32 13.04
C VAL A 52 0.43 -12.59 13.88
N GLU A 53 0.53 -12.45 15.22
CA GLU A 53 0.60 -13.57 16.14
C GLU A 53 -0.68 -14.41 16.13
N ALA A 54 -1.86 -13.77 16.06
CA ALA A 54 -3.14 -14.45 15.94
C ALA A 54 -3.22 -15.28 14.65
N ALA A 55 -2.84 -14.71 13.52
CA ALA A 55 -2.83 -15.42 12.23
C ALA A 55 -1.87 -16.63 12.25
N LYS A 56 -0.66 -16.46 12.80
CA LYS A 56 0.32 -17.54 12.95
C LYS A 56 -0.20 -18.64 13.84
N LYS A 57 -0.79 -18.31 14.99
CA LYS A 57 -1.34 -19.27 15.95
C LYS A 57 -2.42 -20.14 15.34
N GLN A 58 -3.29 -19.54 14.55
CA GLN A 58 -4.42 -20.22 13.89
C GLN A 58 -4.04 -20.83 12.52
N LYS A 59 -2.82 -20.58 12.04
CA LYS A 59 -2.32 -21.06 10.74
C LYS A 59 -3.19 -20.60 9.57
N VAL A 60 -3.74 -19.39 9.65
CA VAL A 60 -4.55 -18.77 8.62
C VAL A 60 -3.83 -17.64 7.90
N LYS A 61 -4.27 -17.30 6.69
CA LYS A 61 -3.75 -16.16 5.93
C LYS A 61 -4.29 -14.86 6.52
N TYR A 62 -3.40 -13.88 6.64
CA TYR A 62 -3.76 -12.51 6.96
C TYR A 62 -3.12 -11.57 5.95
N VAL A 63 -3.93 -10.89 5.16
CA VAL A 63 -3.51 -9.97 4.12
C VAL A 63 -4.02 -8.57 4.43
N VAL A 64 -3.19 -7.56 4.25
CA VAL A 64 -3.56 -6.15 4.39
C VAL A 64 -3.70 -5.52 3.02
N GLY A 65 -4.78 -4.77 2.82
CA GLY A 65 -5.23 -4.22 1.56
C GLY A 65 -4.33 -3.14 0.95
N TYR A 66 -3.09 -3.46 0.68
CA TYR A 66 -2.19 -2.61 -0.11
C TYR A 66 -2.29 -2.97 -1.60
N MET A 67 -3.44 -2.63 -2.20
CA MET A 67 -3.81 -3.03 -3.55
C MET A 67 -2.79 -2.65 -4.63
N LYS A 68 -2.01 -1.59 -4.46
CA LYS A 68 -0.98 -1.18 -5.44
C LYS A 68 0.09 -2.24 -5.69
N ARG A 69 0.31 -3.18 -4.79
CA ARG A 69 1.18 -4.35 -5.00
C ARG A 69 0.65 -5.31 -6.06
N TYR A 70 -0.63 -5.24 -6.34
CA TYR A 70 -1.35 -6.11 -7.28
C TYR A 70 -1.67 -5.40 -8.60
N ASP A 71 -1.32 -4.12 -8.72
CA ASP A 71 -1.37 -3.39 -9.99
C ASP A 71 -0.42 -4.05 -10.99
N GLU A 72 -0.91 -4.36 -12.19
CA GLU A 72 -0.15 -5.09 -13.21
C GLU A 72 1.12 -4.35 -13.60
N GLY A 73 1.05 -3.03 -13.77
CA GLY A 73 2.23 -2.22 -14.08
C GLY A 73 3.26 -2.22 -12.95
N VAL A 74 2.80 -2.17 -11.69
CA VAL A 74 3.70 -2.27 -10.52
C VAL A 74 4.37 -3.64 -10.43
N VAL A 75 3.63 -4.71 -10.69
CA VAL A 75 4.19 -6.07 -10.71
C VAL A 75 5.25 -6.18 -11.80
N GLU A 76 4.97 -5.67 -12.97
CA GLU A 76 5.92 -5.67 -14.09
C GLU A 76 7.15 -4.81 -13.78
N ALA A 77 6.96 -3.62 -13.21
CA ALA A 77 8.08 -2.79 -12.75
C ALA A 77 8.97 -3.51 -11.74
N LYS A 78 8.39 -4.26 -10.79
CA LYS A 78 9.12 -5.08 -9.84
C LYS A 78 9.94 -6.17 -10.53
N ASN A 79 9.37 -6.84 -11.53
CA ASN A 79 10.05 -7.88 -12.30
C ASN A 79 11.25 -7.29 -13.05
N TYR A 80 11.05 -6.17 -13.77
CA TYR A 80 12.14 -5.47 -14.46
C TYR A 80 13.22 -5.00 -13.49
N LEU A 81 12.82 -4.38 -12.37
CA LEU A 81 13.76 -3.90 -11.37
C LEU A 81 14.63 -5.05 -10.83
N THR A 82 14.03 -6.19 -10.54
CA THR A 82 14.72 -7.39 -10.05
C THR A 82 15.73 -7.91 -11.08
N SER A 83 15.33 -8.00 -12.35
CA SER A 83 16.21 -8.42 -13.45
C SER A 83 17.37 -7.44 -13.63
N LEU A 84 17.09 -6.15 -13.75
CA LEU A 84 18.09 -5.12 -14.01
C LEU A 84 19.11 -4.96 -12.87
N ILE A 85 18.68 -5.18 -11.62
CA ILE A 85 19.62 -5.22 -10.48
C ILE A 85 20.51 -6.46 -10.54
N LYS A 86 19.94 -7.61 -10.88
CA LYS A 86 20.68 -8.89 -10.98
C LYS A 86 21.70 -8.88 -12.11
N ASP A 87 21.30 -8.36 -13.26
CA ASP A 87 22.12 -8.39 -14.49
C ASP A 87 23.09 -7.20 -14.56
N GLU A 88 22.98 -6.25 -13.62
CA GLU A 88 23.79 -5.02 -13.53
C GLU A 88 23.80 -4.14 -14.82
N ASP A 89 22.83 -4.35 -15.71
CA ASP A 89 22.78 -3.69 -17.02
C ASP A 89 22.79 -2.15 -16.93
N LEU A 90 22.05 -1.60 -15.97
CA LEU A 90 21.95 -0.17 -15.72
C LEU A 90 22.98 0.34 -14.69
N GLY A 91 23.74 -0.58 -14.08
CA GLY A 91 24.62 -0.27 -12.97
C GLY A 91 23.87 0.03 -11.65
N PRO A 92 24.54 0.60 -10.64
CA PRO A 92 23.90 0.82 -9.35
C PRO A 92 22.78 1.85 -9.40
N ILE A 93 21.83 1.72 -8.47
CA ILE A 93 20.82 2.75 -8.19
C ILE A 93 21.54 3.95 -7.57
N LEU A 94 21.33 5.13 -8.12
CA LEU A 94 21.92 6.38 -7.63
C LEU A 94 20.98 7.07 -6.64
N PHE A 95 19.70 7.08 -6.96
CA PHE A 95 18.68 7.77 -6.19
C PHE A 95 17.29 7.29 -6.58
N VAL A 96 16.32 7.39 -5.65
CA VAL A 96 14.91 7.17 -5.93
C VAL A 96 14.14 8.42 -5.55
N ARG A 97 13.24 8.85 -6.42
CA ARG A 97 12.27 9.90 -6.13
C ARG A 97 10.89 9.30 -6.15
N ALA A 98 10.17 9.46 -5.05
CA ALA A 98 8.78 9.04 -4.94
C ALA A 98 7.93 10.24 -4.51
N HIS A 99 6.76 10.42 -5.10
CA HIS A 99 5.82 11.41 -4.64
C HIS A 99 4.38 10.95 -4.77
N CYS A 100 3.52 11.51 -3.91
CA CYS A 100 2.08 11.37 -3.99
C CYS A 100 1.43 12.69 -3.57
N PHE A 101 0.88 13.42 -4.53
CA PHE A 101 0.06 14.59 -4.32
C PHE A 101 -1.38 14.26 -4.71
N MET A 102 -2.20 13.97 -3.69
CA MET A 102 -3.60 13.68 -3.90
C MET A 102 -4.40 14.96 -4.09
N GLY A 103 -5.26 14.97 -5.11
CA GLY A 103 -6.23 16.03 -5.32
C GLY A 103 -7.48 15.87 -4.44
N ASP A 104 -8.54 16.53 -4.84
CA ASP A 104 -9.83 16.48 -4.17
C ASP A 104 -10.52 15.08 -4.28
N SER A 105 -11.83 15.01 -4.35
CA SER A 105 -12.63 13.77 -4.43
C SER A 105 -12.41 12.94 -5.71
N PHE A 106 -11.35 13.15 -6.45
CA PHE A 106 -11.03 12.47 -7.70
C PHE A 106 -11.02 10.94 -7.59
N CYS A 107 -10.74 10.42 -6.40
CA CYS A 107 -10.67 8.97 -6.18
C CYS A 107 -12.04 8.28 -6.22
N ASN A 108 -13.15 8.99 -6.20
CA ASN A 108 -14.49 8.41 -6.25
C ASN A 108 -15.37 9.08 -7.31
N PRO A 109 -15.15 8.77 -8.60
CA PRO A 109 -15.91 9.39 -9.70
C PRO A 109 -17.38 8.94 -9.76
N SER A 110 -17.73 7.81 -9.16
CA SER A 110 -19.07 7.21 -9.26
C SER A 110 -20.05 7.68 -8.18
N GLY A 111 -19.60 8.56 -7.28
CA GLY A 111 -20.40 9.00 -6.14
C GLY A 111 -20.30 8.05 -4.94
N GLN A 112 -20.97 8.41 -3.87
CA GLN A 112 -20.99 7.65 -2.62
C GLN A 112 -22.39 7.09 -2.38
N ILE A 113 -22.43 5.84 -1.92
CA ILE A 113 -23.62 5.29 -1.29
C ILE A 113 -23.59 5.76 0.16
N SER A 114 -24.63 6.46 0.60
CA SER A 114 -24.78 6.90 1.98
C SER A 114 -26.05 6.27 2.58
N THR A 115 -26.03 6.06 3.88
CA THR A 115 -27.17 5.59 4.65
C THR A 115 -27.37 6.52 5.85
N ASP A 116 -28.59 6.65 6.32
CA ASP A 116 -28.98 7.30 7.56
C ASP A 116 -29.10 6.33 8.73
N GLU A 117 -28.74 5.06 8.51
CA GLU A 117 -28.70 4.07 9.57
C GLU A 117 -27.71 4.46 10.65
N GLU A 118 -28.14 4.43 11.91
CA GLU A 118 -27.26 4.65 13.04
C GLU A 118 -26.25 3.51 13.18
N MET A 119 -24.96 3.87 13.24
CA MET A 119 -23.91 2.90 13.49
C MET A 119 -23.98 2.44 14.96
N VAL A 120 -24.44 1.22 15.17
CA VAL A 120 -24.51 0.62 16.51
C VAL A 120 -23.12 0.09 16.89
N GLU A 121 -22.43 0.77 17.80
CA GLU A 121 -21.13 0.36 18.30
C GLU A 121 -21.27 -0.77 19.33
N HIS A 122 -21.12 -2.01 18.90
CA HIS A 122 -21.07 -3.20 19.79
C HIS A 122 -19.63 -3.63 20.12
N ILE A 123 -18.61 -3.02 19.50
CA ILE A 123 -17.23 -3.43 19.60
C ILE A 123 -16.40 -2.26 20.13
N LYS A 124 -15.61 -2.50 21.17
CA LYS A 124 -14.64 -1.52 21.63
C LYS A 124 -13.53 -1.34 20.59
N GLY A 125 -13.45 -0.13 20.04
CA GLY A 125 -12.40 0.22 19.08
C GLY A 125 -11.00 0.18 19.68
N TRP A 126 -10.01 -0.05 18.81
CA TRP A 126 -8.59 0.11 19.14
C TRP A 126 -8.13 1.54 18.81
N PRO A 127 -7.10 2.06 19.54
CA PRO A 127 -6.48 3.33 19.18
C PRO A 127 -5.99 3.35 17.73
N ILE A 128 -6.21 4.47 17.04
CA ILE A 128 -5.80 4.66 15.64
C ILE A 128 -4.43 5.34 15.50
N TYR A 129 -3.80 5.66 16.62
CA TYR A 129 -2.44 6.22 16.73
C TYR A 129 -1.82 5.82 18.07
N PRO A 130 -0.48 5.81 18.17
CA PRO A 130 0.22 5.53 19.44
C PRO A 130 0.02 6.63 20.47
N GLN A 131 -0.05 6.27 21.76
CA GLN A 131 -0.25 7.21 22.86
C GLN A 131 0.90 8.23 23.05
N TRP A 132 2.10 7.92 22.52
CA TRP A 132 3.25 8.82 22.62
C TRP A 132 3.24 9.95 21.58
N ILE A 133 2.32 9.91 20.60
CA ILE A 133 2.19 10.99 19.62
C ILE A 133 1.63 12.25 20.31
N PRO A 134 2.29 13.42 20.16
CA PRO A 134 1.75 14.67 20.66
C PRO A 134 0.37 14.96 20.05
N LYS A 135 -0.55 15.42 20.89
CA LYS A 135 -1.96 15.65 20.51
C LYS A 135 -2.15 16.45 19.22
N ILE A 136 -1.28 17.43 18.96
CA ILE A 136 -1.32 18.25 17.75
C ILE A 136 -1.05 17.46 16.46
N TYR A 137 -0.44 16.27 16.55
CA TYR A 137 -0.09 15.42 15.39
C TYR A 137 -0.95 14.17 15.25
N GLU A 138 -1.88 13.91 16.19
CA GLU A 138 -2.69 12.67 16.19
C GLU A 138 -3.47 12.48 14.88
N MET A 139 -4.18 13.52 14.45
CA MET A 139 -4.98 13.47 13.24
C MET A 139 -4.12 13.43 11.96
N ASP A 140 -2.98 14.12 11.98
CA ASP A 140 -2.01 14.07 10.89
C ASP A 140 -1.42 12.69 10.72
N PHE A 141 -1.02 12.06 11.81
CA PHE A 141 -0.51 10.70 11.80
C PHE A 141 -1.56 9.72 11.27
N ALA A 142 -2.79 9.80 11.79
CA ALA A 142 -3.89 8.98 11.33
C ALA A 142 -4.22 9.20 9.85
N GLY A 143 -4.16 10.45 9.37
CA GLY A 143 -4.32 10.82 7.97
C GLY A 143 -3.18 10.28 7.10
N TYR A 144 -1.94 10.40 7.57
CA TYR A 144 -0.77 9.85 6.89
C TYR A 144 -0.86 8.34 6.71
N LEU A 145 -1.19 7.62 7.78
CA LEU A 145 -1.40 6.16 7.71
C LEU A 145 -2.54 5.78 6.75
N ASN A 146 -3.56 6.63 6.62
CA ASN A 146 -4.66 6.34 5.72
C ASN A 146 -4.28 6.42 4.24
N THR A 147 -3.48 7.40 3.86
CA THR A 147 -3.18 7.68 2.44
C THR A 147 -1.76 7.26 2.09
N TYR A 148 -0.78 7.84 2.74
CA TYR A 148 0.63 7.74 2.33
C TYR A 148 1.34 6.49 2.85
N SER A 149 0.66 5.65 3.64
CA SER A 149 1.16 4.30 3.95
C SER A 149 1.28 3.43 2.69
N HIS A 150 0.50 3.73 1.64
CA HIS A 150 0.63 3.07 0.34
C HIS A 150 2.01 3.29 -0.28
N ASP A 151 2.52 4.51 -0.26
CA ASP A 151 3.82 4.86 -0.85
C ASP A 151 4.97 4.17 -0.11
N THR A 152 4.97 4.26 1.23
CA THR A 152 5.98 3.57 2.04
C THR A 152 5.92 2.05 1.85
N ASN A 153 4.71 1.49 1.76
CA ASN A 153 4.51 0.07 1.53
C ASN A 153 4.96 -0.35 0.13
N LEU A 154 4.70 0.47 -0.88
CA LEU A 154 5.09 0.21 -2.26
C LEU A 154 6.61 0.25 -2.44
N LEU A 155 7.29 1.23 -1.84
CA LEU A 155 8.76 1.29 -1.83
C LEU A 155 9.36 0.05 -1.18
N ARG A 156 8.81 -0.41 -0.04
CA ARG A 156 9.25 -1.67 0.60
C ARG A 156 9.03 -2.89 -0.30
N PHE A 157 7.93 -2.91 -1.05
CA PHE A 157 7.64 -3.98 -2.01
C PHE A 157 8.62 -3.96 -3.18
N LEU A 158 8.88 -2.81 -3.79
CA LEU A 158 9.76 -2.69 -4.95
C LEU A 158 11.20 -3.11 -4.63
N PHE A 159 11.71 -2.76 -3.45
CA PHE A 159 13.12 -2.99 -3.09
C PHE A 159 13.36 -4.17 -2.14
N ASP A 160 12.32 -4.85 -1.64
CA ASP A 160 12.39 -5.92 -0.62
C ASP A 160 13.21 -5.52 0.63
N LYS A 161 13.23 -4.23 0.94
CA LYS A 161 14.00 -3.64 2.03
C LYS A 161 13.13 -2.74 2.90
N ASN A 162 13.47 -2.63 4.17
CA ASN A 162 12.90 -1.64 5.08
C ASN A 162 13.85 -0.44 5.15
N PRO A 163 13.44 0.75 4.69
CA PRO A 163 14.28 1.92 4.77
C PRO A 163 14.36 2.46 6.20
N LYS A 164 15.45 3.18 6.49
CA LYS A 164 15.59 3.99 7.70
C LYS A 164 15.31 5.46 7.35
N PRO A 165 14.51 6.20 8.14
CA PRO A 165 14.37 7.64 7.92
C PRO A 165 15.67 8.35 8.32
N GLU A 166 16.20 9.17 7.40
CA GLU A 166 17.35 10.06 7.65
C GLU A 166 16.92 11.48 7.96
N TYR A 167 15.87 11.93 7.27
CA TYR A 167 15.29 13.26 7.45
C TYR A 167 13.80 13.19 7.27
N VAL A 168 13.05 13.90 8.11
CA VAL A 168 11.61 14.01 8.02
C VAL A 168 11.17 15.44 8.35
N ASN A 169 10.40 16.04 7.46
CA ASN A 169 9.73 17.30 7.69
C ASN A 169 8.24 17.17 7.41
N PHE A 170 7.45 17.13 8.47
CA PHE A 170 5.99 17.02 8.46
C PHE A 170 5.35 18.22 9.16
N THR A 171 6.04 19.36 9.18
CA THR A 171 5.55 20.58 9.86
C THR A 171 4.40 21.26 9.14
N ARG A 172 4.16 20.89 7.86
CA ARG A 172 3.05 21.40 7.06
C ARG A 172 2.12 20.26 6.68
N MET A 173 0.81 20.50 6.81
CA MET A 173 -0.22 19.53 6.45
C MET A 173 -0.23 19.23 4.95
N ASP A 174 -0.01 20.25 4.13
CA ASP A 174 -0.23 20.20 2.68
C ASP A 174 0.98 19.78 1.88
N GLY A 175 2.17 19.74 2.49
CA GLY A 175 3.40 19.29 1.84
C GLY A 175 4.40 18.75 2.85
N ARG A 176 4.85 17.53 2.63
CA ARG A 176 5.75 16.80 3.52
C ARG A 176 6.91 16.21 2.73
N LEU A 177 8.05 16.10 3.37
CA LEU A 177 9.25 15.49 2.79
C LEU A 177 9.85 14.51 3.79
N ALA A 178 10.14 13.30 3.33
CA ALA A 178 11.01 12.37 4.02
C ALA A 178 12.18 11.96 3.11
N VAL A 179 13.37 11.77 3.69
CA VAL A 179 14.49 11.12 3.05
C VAL A 179 14.68 9.77 3.72
N LEU A 180 14.58 8.72 2.92
CA LEU A 180 14.61 7.33 3.35
C LEU A 180 15.91 6.68 2.86
N ASN A 181 16.64 6.03 3.76
CA ASN A 181 17.89 5.33 3.47
C ASN A 181 17.63 3.84 3.32
N PHE A 182 17.87 3.29 2.14
CA PHE A 182 17.77 1.87 1.81
C PHE A 182 19.10 1.10 1.95
N GLY A 183 20.15 1.76 2.45
CA GLY A 183 21.50 1.23 2.57
C GLY A 183 22.37 1.64 1.39
N ASP A 184 22.05 1.17 0.20
CA ASP A 184 22.85 1.41 -1.00
C ASP A 184 22.46 2.72 -1.72
N PHE A 185 21.29 3.27 -1.43
CA PHE A 185 20.78 4.50 -2.05
C PHE A 185 19.82 5.24 -1.13
N LEU A 186 19.59 6.50 -1.45
CA LEU A 186 18.58 7.34 -0.79
C LEU A 186 17.32 7.46 -1.66
N CYS A 187 16.19 7.65 -0.98
CA CYS A 187 14.91 7.93 -1.60
C CYS A 187 14.29 9.20 -0.99
N SER A 188 13.90 10.18 -1.81
CA SER A 188 12.98 11.22 -1.37
C SER A 188 11.55 10.68 -1.46
N LEU A 189 10.75 10.93 -0.42
CA LEU A 189 9.31 10.69 -0.42
C LEU A 189 8.60 12.01 -0.15
N GLU A 190 8.00 12.55 -1.18
CA GLU A 190 7.29 13.82 -1.17
C GLU A 190 5.79 13.51 -1.15
N THR A 191 5.06 14.03 -0.15
CA THR A 191 3.63 13.77 -0.04
C THR A 191 2.87 15.06 0.23
N GLY A 192 1.69 15.17 -0.32
CA GLY A 192 0.92 16.38 -0.13
C GLY A 192 -0.53 16.21 -0.56
N ARG A 193 -1.31 17.27 -0.30
CA ARG A 193 -2.69 17.39 -0.74
C ARG A 193 -2.89 18.70 -1.46
N SER A 194 -3.60 18.64 -2.56
CA SER A 194 -4.03 19.80 -3.32
C SER A 194 -5.56 19.89 -3.35
N ASP A 195 -6.10 21.08 -3.62
CA ASP A 195 -7.54 21.33 -3.70
C ASP A 195 -8.06 21.33 -5.15
N TYR A 196 -7.26 20.85 -6.10
CA TYR A 196 -7.67 20.72 -7.49
C TYR A 196 -7.91 19.25 -7.88
N HIS A 197 -8.68 19.04 -8.93
CA HIS A 197 -9.10 17.72 -9.39
C HIS A 197 -8.00 17.03 -10.19
N TYR A 198 -7.03 16.40 -9.48
CA TYR A 198 -5.88 15.71 -10.05
C TYR A 198 -5.31 14.67 -9.10
N TRP A 199 -4.62 13.68 -9.63
CA TRP A 199 -3.84 12.68 -8.89
C TRP A 199 -2.45 12.62 -9.47
N ASP A 200 -1.42 12.90 -8.67
CA ASP A 200 -0.03 12.92 -9.09
C ASP A 200 0.79 11.99 -8.18
N GLU A 201 1.07 10.80 -8.69
CA GLU A 201 1.83 9.79 -7.97
C GLU A 201 2.80 9.10 -8.93
N ASP A 202 4.09 9.18 -8.61
CA ASP A 202 5.17 8.62 -9.43
C ASP A 202 6.29 8.10 -8.53
N ILE A 203 6.93 7.01 -8.98
CA ILE A 203 8.19 6.52 -8.42
C ILE A 203 9.21 6.45 -9.53
N LYS A 204 10.26 7.27 -9.44
CA LYS A 204 11.34 7.30 -10.41
C LYS A 204 12.64 6.79 -9.80
N ILE A 205 13.20 5.74 -10.40
CA ILE A 205 14.41 5.05 -9.95
C ILE A 205 15.52 5.41 -10.92
N TYR A 206 16.54 6.13 -10.45
CA TYR A 206 17.69 6.55 -11.25
C TYR A 206 18.83 5.58 -11.07
N PHE A 207 19.28 5.00 -12.15
CA PHE A 207 20.48 4.18 -12.25
C PHE A 207 21.62 4.96 -12.90
N LYS A 208 22.84 4.43 -12.84
CA LYS A 208 24.00 5.06 -13.50
C LYS A 208 23.83 5.19 -15.01
N LYS A 209 23.13 4.26 -15.66
CA LYS A 209 22.97 4.20 -17.11
C LYS A 209 21.51 4.24 -17.60
N GLY A 210 20.58 4.67 -16.78
CA GLY A 210 19.18 4.74 -17.16
C GLY A 210 18.24 5.04 -16.01
N HIS A 211 16.96 4.88 -16.24
CA HIS A 211 15.94 5.03 -15.19
C HIS A 211 14.70 4.19 -15.46
N ILE A 212 13.95 3.93 -14.39
CA ILE A 212 12.57 3.40 -14.44
C ILE A 212 11.66 4.46 -13.84
N SER A 213 10.54 4.77 -14.50
CA SER A 213 9.46 5.60 -13.97
C SER A 213 8.18 4.79 -13.89
N ILE A 214 7.48 4.86 -12.76
CA ILE A 214 6.25 4.13 -12.47
C ILE A 214 5.20 5.17 -12.08
N LYS A 215 4.32 5.52 -13.03
CA LYS A 215 3.22 6.47 -12.81
C LYS A 215 1.96 5.73 -12.42
N LEU A 216 1.45 6.01 -11.23
CA LEU A 216 0.30 5.32 -10.68
C LEU A 216 -0.99 6.11 -10.92
N PRO A 217 -2.07 5.44 -11.31
CA PRO A 217 -3.39 6.08 -11.44
C PRO A 217 -4.01 6.35 -10.06
N ALA A 218 -5.03 7.20 -10.04
CA ALA A 218 -5.87 7.37 -8.86
C ALA A 218 -6.46 6.00 -8.44
N PRO A 219 -6.45 5.67 -7.14
CA PRO A 219 -6.62 4.29 -6.66
C PRO A 219 -8.01 3.69 -6.93
N LEU A 220 -9.06 4.48 -7.03
CA LEU A 220 -10.42 4.00 -7.26
C LEU A 220 -10.83 4.00 -8.74
N LEU A 221 -9.95 4.41 -9.65
CA LEU A 221 -10.21 4.28 -11.08
C LEU A 221 -10.14 2.81 -11.50
N GLU A 222 -11.24 2.33 -12.05
CA GLU A 222 -11.29 1.01 -12.67
C GLU A 222 -10.60 1.02 -14.03
N ASN A 223 -10.08 -0.12 -14.45
CA ASN A 223 -9.44 -0.30 -15.76
C ASN A 223 -8.26 0.67 -16.01
N ALA A 224 -7.58 1.07 -14.96
CA ALA A 224 -6.40 1.91 -15.01
C ALA A 224 -5.25 1.21 -14.27
N VAL A 225 -4.13 1.02 -14.95
CA VAL A 225 -2.92 0.40 -14.40
C VAL A 225 -1.77 1.39 -14.40
N ALA A 226 -0.78 1.15 -13.57
CA ALA A 226 0.43 1.96 -13.55
C ALA A 226 1.16 1.87 -14.90
N LYS A 227 1.55 3.03 -15.42
CA LYS A 227 2.39 3.11 -16.62
C LYS A 227 3.85 3.02 -16.21
N VAL A 228 4.59 2.11 -16.85
CA VAL A 228 6.02 1.92 -16.60
C VAL A 228 6.82 2.34 -17.81
N GLU A 229 7.77 3.23 -17.59
CA GLU A 229 8.70 3.70 -18.62
C GLU A 229 10.13 3.35 -18.17
N ILE A 230 10.89 2.71 -19.06
CA ILE A 230 12.27 2.30 -18.83
C ILE A 230 13.13 2.94 -19.91
N TYR A 231 14.11 3.73 -19.50
CA TYR A 231 15.14 4.24 -20.38
C TYR A 231 16.48 3.58 -20.08
N MET A 232 17.14 3.05 -21.11
CA MET A 232 18.46 2.43 -21.03
C MET A 232 19.42 3.16 -21.96
N SER A 233 20.49 3.75 -21.40
CA SER A 233 21.54 4.37 -22.19
C SER A 233 22.52 3.32 -22.71
N GLY A 234 23.08 3.55 -23.90
CA GLY A 234 24.08 2.67 -24.49
C GLY A 234 24.49 3.17 -25.87
N LYS A 235 25.20 2.34 -26.64
CA LYS A 235 25.51 2.67 -28.05
C LYS A 235 24.25 2.84 -28.90
N LYS A 236 23.18 2.17 -28.53
CA LYS A 236 21.82 2.34 -29.07
C LYS A 236 20.89 2.52 -27.85
N PRO A 237 20.53 3.75 -27.50
CA PRO A 237 19.58 4.01 -26.41
C PRO A 237 18.23 3.35 -26.69
N GLU A 238 17.60 2.78 -25.67
CA GLU A 238 16.30 2.14 -25.77
C GLU A 238 15.32 2.77 -24.78
N GLU A 239 14.10 2.95 -25.24
CA GLU A 239 12.95 3.22 -24.38
C GLU A 239 11.97 2.06 -24.48
N ARG A 240 11.49 1.60 -23.33
CA ARG A 240 10.43 0.59 -23.23
C ARG A 240 9.29 1.18 -22.43
N VAL A 241 8.08 1.00 -22.93
CA VAL A 241 6.87 1.42 -22.22
C VAL A 241 6.00 0.19 -22.04
N PHE A 242 5.68 -0.10 -20.76
CA PHE A 242 4.68 -1.08 -20.43
C PHE A 242 3.35 -0.36 -20.19
N SER A 243 2.34 -0.76 -20.93
CA SER A 243 0.95 -0.35 -20.73
C SER A 243 0.15 -1.63 -20.57
N GLY A 244 -0.12 -2.00 -19.34
CA GLY A 244 -0.80 -3.26 -19.02
C GLY A 244 -2.20 -3.39 -19.57
N ASN A 245 -2.82 -4.52 -19.30
CA ASN A 245 -4.23 -4.75 -19.63
C ASN A 245 -5.13 -3.86 -18.75
N TRP A 246 -6.35 -3.67 -19.19
CA TRP A 246 -7.34 -2.92 -18.41
C TRP A 246 -7.80 -3.76 -17.23
N THR A 247 -7.07 -3.64 -16.12
CA THR A 247 -7.33 -4.34 -14.87
C THR A 247 -7.59 -3.36 -13.74
N TRP A 248 -8.05 -3.89 -12.63
CA TRP A 248 -8.27 -3.10 -11.42
C TRP A 248 -7.51 -3.73 -10.24
N ALA A 249 -6.64 -2.96 -9.60
CA ALA A 249 -5.76 -3.45 -8.55
C ALA A 249 -6.50 -4.07 -7.35
N PHE A 250 -7.68 -3.55 -7.00
CA PHE A 250 -8.54 -4.14 -5.94
C PHE A 250 -9.07 -5.52 -6.33
N LYS A 251 -9.50 -5.69 -7.59
CA LYS A 251 -9.92 -6.99 -8.10
C LYS A 251 -8.77 -7.98 -8.08
N ALA A 252 -7.61 -7.59 -8.60
CA ALA A 252 -6.42 -8.43 -8.62
C ALA A 252 -5.98 -8.84 -7.21
N GLN A 253 -6.08 -7.94 -6.22
CA GLN A 253 -5.82 -8.24 -4.82
C GLN A 253 -6.80 -9.28 -4.26
N ALA A 254 -8.09 -9.14 -4.52
CA ALA A 254 -9.11 -10.08 -4.05
C ALA A 254 -8.93 -11.47 -4.66
N GLU A 255 -8.68 -11.54 -5.97
CA GLU A 255 -8.40 -12.80 -6.68
C GLU A 255 -7.13 -13.47 -6.15
N ALA A 256 -6.06 -12.70 -5.90
CA ALA A 256 -4.83 -13.21 -5.32
C ALA A 256 -5.06 -13.75 -3.89
N PHE A 257 -5.83 -13.07 -3.07
CA PHE A 257 -6.16 -13.54 -1.72
C PHE A 257 -6.84 -14.91 -1.74
N VAL A 258 -7.86 -15.08 -2.60
CA VAL A 258 -8.56 -16.37 -2.75
C VAL A 258 -7.60 -17.44 -3.30
N SER A 259 -6.84 -17.12 -4.35
CA SER A 259 -5.87 -18.04 -4.94
C SER A 259 -4.79 -18.50 -3.94
N ASP A 260 -4.27 -17.57 -3.12
CA ASP A 260 -3.26 -17.89 -2.10
C ASP A 260 -3.81 -18.81 -1.01
N ILE A 261 -5.10 -18.72 -0.68
CA ILE A 261 -5.76 -19.65 0.23
C ILE A 261 -5.86 -21.04 -0.41
N LEU A 262 -6.40 -21.12 -1.63
CA LEU A 262 -6.65 -22.39 -2.32
C LEU A 262 -5.36 -23.15 -2.67
N LEU A 263 -4.30 -22.44 -3.06
CA LEU A 263 -3.03 -23.01 -3.49
C LEU A 263 -1.98 -23.09 -2.39
N GLY A 264 -2.23 -22.53 -1.22
CA GLY A 264 -1.27 -22.46 -0.12
C GLY A 264 -0.09 -21.52 -0.35
N ASN A 265 -0.15 -20.64 -1.37
CA ASN A 265 0.93 -19.73 -1.72
C ASN A 265 1.16 -18.68 -0.63
N GLN A 266 2.38 -18.11 -0.61
CA GLN A 266 2.64 -16.92 0.21
C GLN A 266 2.05 -15.69 -0.47
N SER A 267 1.27 -14.88 0.28
CA SER A 267 0.70 -13.63 -0.23
C SER A 267 1.79 -12.56 -0.43
N ARG A 268 1.56 -11.68 -1.42
CA ARG A 268 2.47 -10.58 -1.80
C ARG A 268 2.57 -9.48 -0.74
#